data_9c5f59a53ebfd6ea18a80751f1024fc1
#
_entry.id   9c5f59a53ebfd6ea18a80751f1024fc1
#
_cell.length_a   1.000
_cell.length_b   1.000
_cell.length_c   1.000
_cell.angle_alpha   90.00
_cell.angle_beta   90.00
_cell.angle_gamma   90.00
#
_symmetry.space_group_name_H-M   'P 1'
#
loop_
_entity.id
_entity.type
_entity.pdbx_description
1 polymer ?
#
loop_
_entity_poly.entity_id
_entity_poly.type
_entity_poly.pdbx_seq_one_letter_code
_entity_poly.pdbx_strand_id
1 'polypeptide(L)'
;MQKHNRVGVDVSAKELVVAIEASGRREAPIVLSNDADGHRKLIKLATKRGALARVVMESTGTYGLDLALALHRTNRVEVMVANPRAITHFARASLQRSKTDRLDAVTILEFALRMPFAPWSPPGPSILELRALSRRIEALSKTVVQEKNRLHANDQSEALSEFVKQDIRELVAQLGDRIATLRKQALLVIEQAEDLAKAFAHITSVKGIADAAGIAILAELAVLPADMTTRQWVAHAGLDPRQFQSGTSVRRPARISKTGNTHIRRALFMPALVAVQWEPHVKAFYEHLLARGKTKMQANVAVMRKLLHAIHGMLAHNQDFVGEKFFAIKG
;
A
#
# COMPACT_ATOMS: atom_id res chain seq x y z
N MET A 1 9.84 3.62 -34.93
CA MET A 1 9.42 3.19 -33.58
C MET A 1 9.36 1.67 -33.54
N GLN A 2 10.16 1.05 -32.69
CA GLN A 2 10.15 -0.41 -32.53
C GLN A 2 8.78 -0.85 -31.96
N LYS A 3 8.05 -1.69 -32.70
CA LYS A 3 6.73 -2.16 -32.30
C LYS A 3 6.87 -3.20 -31.17
N HIS A 4 6.47 -2.84 -29.96
CA HIS A 4 6.39 -3.79 -28.83
C HIS A 4 5.15 -4.67 -28.99
N ASN A 5 5.27 -5.96 -28.71
CA ASN A 5 4.11 -6.79 -28.40
C ASN A 5 3.44 -6.24 -27.13
N ARG A 6 2.13 -6.21 -27.09
CA ARG A 6 1.35 -5.80 -25.93
C ARG A 6 0.69 -7.02 -25.30
N VAL A 7 0.79 -7.12 -24.00
CA VAL A 7 0.28 -8.26 -23.24
C VAL A 7 -0.49 -7.75 -22.04
N GLY A 8 -1.73 -8.21 -21.89
CA GLY A 8 -2.52 -8.04 -20.69
C GLY A 8 -2.64 -9.37 -19.95
N VAL A 9 -2.39 -9.36 -18.64
CA VAL A 9 -2.42 -10.58 -17.82
C VAL A 9 -3.35 -10.36 -16.65
N ASP A 10 -4.39 -11.17 -16.56
CA ASP A 10 -5.16 -11.35 -15.35
C ASP A 10 -4.56 -12.48 -14.51
N VAL A 11 -4.32 -12.22 -13.22
CA VAL A 11 -3.56 -13.10 -12.34
C VAL A 11 -4.44 -13.63 -11.23
N SER A 12 -4.59 -14.94 -11.16
CA SER A 12 -5.20 -15.65 -10.04
C SER A 12 -4.18 -16.49 -9.25
N ALA A 13 -4.61 -17.15 -8.20
CA ALA A 13 -3.73 -17.98 -7.37
C ALA A 13 -3.08 -19.13 -8.14
N LYS A 14 -3.79 -19.73 -9.11
CA LYS A 14 -3.35 -20.92 -9.84
C LYS A 14 -3.16 -20.69 -11.34
N GLU A 15 -3.77 -19.66 -11.90
CA GLU A 15 -3.87 -19.45 -13.33
C GLU A 15 -3.53 -18.01 -13.72
N LEU A 16 -3.00 -17.87 -14.91
CA LEU A 16 -2.78 -16.61 -15.61
C LEU A 16 -3.63 -16.64 -16.88
N VAL A 17 -4.54 -15.68 -17.03
CA VAL A 17 -5.24 -15.49 -18.28
C VAL A 17 -4.54 -14.39 -19.07
N VAL A 18 -4.09 -14.70 -20.26
CA VAL A 18 -3.18 -13.88 -21.05
C VAL A 18 -3.81 -13.50 -22.37
N ALA A 19 -3.92 -12.20 -22.62
CA ALA A 19 -4.32 -11.63 -23.90
C ALA A 19 -3.12 -10.94 -24.56
N ILE A 20 -2.86 -11.25 -25.84
CA ILE A 20 -1.67 -10.76 -26.55
C ILE A 20 -2.08 -10.06 -27.84
N GLU A 21 -1.46 -8.92 -28.10
CA GLU A 21 -1.43 -8.28 -29.42
C GLU A 21 0.01 -8.26 -29.93
N ALA A 22 0.27 -9.00 -30.99
CA ALA A 22 1.56 -9.09 -31.65
C ALA A 22 1.45 -8.63 -33.12
N SER A 23 2.31 -7.71 -33.54
CA SER A 23 2.31 -7.17 -34.91
C SER A 23 0.94 -6.62 -35.38
N GLY A 24 0.13 -6.10 -34.46
CA GLY A 24 -1.22 -5.58 -34.74
C GLY A 24 -2.30 -6.66 -34.88
N ARG A 25 -1.99 -7.91 -34.58
CA ARG A 25 -2.95 -9.01 -34.58
C ARG A 25 -3.21 -9.45 -33.14
N ARG A 26 -4.47 -9.65 -32.80
CA ARG A 26 -4.90 -10.17 -31.49
C ARG A 26 -5.14 -11.65 -31.59
N GLU A 27 -4.59 -12.39 -30.66
CA GLU A 27 -4.87 -13.81 -30.47
C GLU A 27 -5.97 -14.00 -29.42
N ALA A 28 -6.65 -15.14 -29.46
CA ALA A 28 -7.62 -15.49 -28.41
C ALA A 28 -6.90 -15.61 -27.06
N PRO A 29 -7.50 -15.17 -25.94
CA PRO A 29 -6.91 -15.31 -24.63
C PRO A 29 -6.59 -16.77 -24.29
N ILE A 30 -5.40 -17.01 -23.77
CA ILE A 30 -4.91 -18.32 -23.35
C ILE A 30 -4.82 -18.40 -21.83
N VAL A 31 -4.93 -19.60 -21.28
CA VAL A 31 -4.76 -19.87 -19.86
C VAL A 31 -3.45 -20.59 -19.65
N LEU A 32 -2.63 -20.11 -18.72
CA LEU A 32 -1.36 -20.71 -18.30
C LEU A 32 -1.41 -20.94 -16.78
N SER A 33 -0.59 -21.86 -16.27
CA SER A 33 -0.41 -22.03 -14.83
C SER A 33 0.33 -20.84 -14.22
N ASN A 34 -0.03 -20.46 -12.99
CA ASN A 34 0.70 -19.42 -12.25
C ASN A 34 1.84 -20.05 -11.43
N ASP A 35 2.82 -20.57 -12.14
CA ASP A 35 4.05 -21.20 -11.65
C ASP A 35 5.23 -20.90 -12.56
N ALA A 36 6.41 -21.41 -12.24
CA ALA A 36 7.63 -21.17 -13.01
C ALA A 36 7.51 -21.61 -14.48
N ASP A 37 6.74 -22.66 -14.77
CA ASP A 37 6.53 -23.15 -16.15
C ASP A 37 5.61 -22.24 -16.94
N GLY A 38 4.50 -21.81 -16.34
CA GLY A 38 3.59 -20.87 -16.96
C GLY A 38 4.26 -19.51 -17.19
N HIS A 39 5.07 -19.03 -16.22
CA HIS A 39 5.85 -17.79 -16.39
C HIS A 39 6.81 -17.90 -17.59
N ARG A 40 7.55 -19.02 -17.74
CA ARG A 40 8.44 -19.25 -18.90
C ARG A 40 7.67 -19.29 -20.23
N LYS A 41 6.50 -19.93 -20.25
CA LYS A 41 5.63 -19.98 -21.44
C LYS A 41 5.14 -18.58 -21.81
N LEU A 42 4.68 -17.80 -20.83
CA LEU A 42 4.27 -16.41 -21.05
C LEU A 42 5.40 -15.58 -21.67
N ILE A 43 6.59 -15.62 -21.08
CA ILE A 43 7.77 -14.87 -21.55
C ILE A 43 8.09 -15.25 -23.00
N LYS A 44 8.10 -16.55 -23.31
CA LYS A 44 8.36 -17.06 -24.68
C LYS A 44 7.33 -16.56 -25.69
N LEU A 45 6.05 -16.52 -25.30
CA LEU A 45 4.97 -16.01 -26.14
C LEU A 45 5.07 -14.49 -26.33
N ALA A 46 5.29 -13.74 -25.25
CA ALA A 46 5.43 -12.30 -25.30
C ALA A 46 6.60 -11.83 -26.15
N THR A 47 7.74 -12.56 -26.11
CA THR A 47 8.98 -12.25 -26.85
C THR A 47 9.15 -13.04 -28.13
N LYS A 48 8.10 -13.67 -28.65
CA LYS A 48 8.14 -14.50 -29.88
C LYS A 48 8.81 -13.73 -31.02
N ARG A 49 9.68 -14.43 -31.75
CA ARG A 49 10.50 -13.90 -32.86
C ARG A 49 11.45 -12.76 -32.44
N GLY A 50 11.88 -12.74 -31.17
CA GLY A 50 12.81 -11.73 -30.66
C GLY A 50 12.21 -10.34 -30.46
N ALA A 51 10.88 -10.22 -30.43
CA ALA A 51 10.20 -8.95 -30.22
C ALA A 51 10.42 -8.40 -28.80
N LEU A 52 10.36 -7.08 -28.67
CA LEU A 52 10.20 -6.43 -27.37
C LEU A 52 8.74 -6.57 -26.90
N ALA A 53 8.52 -6.76 -25.60
CA ALA A 53 7.20 -6.90 -25.05
C ALA A 53 6.95 -5.90 -23.91
N ARG A 54 5.73 -5.36 -23.85
CA ARG A 54 5.20 -4.61 -22.70
C ARG A 54 4.06 -5.41 -22.10
N VAL A 55 4.28 -5.90 -20.88
CA VAL A 55 3.32 -6.71 -20.14
C VAL A 55 2.68 -5.84 -19.09
N VAL A 56 1.35 -5.76 -19.10
CA VAL A 56 0.57 -5.11 -18.05
C VAL A 56 -0.18 -6.18 -17.28
N MET A 57 -0.08 -6.13 -15.97
CA MET A 57 -0.79 -7.01 -15.05
C MET A 57 -1.40 -6.20 -13.91
N GLU A 58 -2.50 -6.70 -13.35
CA GLU A 58 -3.12 -6.07 -12.18
C GLU A 58 -2.37 -6.45 -10.90
N SER A 59 -2.26 -5.51 -9.95
CA SER A 59 -1.67 -5.76 -8.64
C SER A 59 -2.62 -6.59 -7.77
N THR A 60 -2.55 -7.92 -7.86
CA THR A 60 -3.39 -8.89 -7.14
C THR A 60 -2.74 -9.43 -5.85
N GLY A 61 -2.17 -8.54 -5.06
CA GLY A 61 -1.51 -8.94 -3.80
C GLY A 61 -0.22 -9.73 -4.02
N THR A 62 -0.09 -10.91 -3.40
CA THR A 62 1.12 -11.75 -3.49
C THR A 62 1.14 -12.65 -4.72
N TYR A 63 -0.01 -12.99 -5.31
CA TYR A 63 -0.09 -13.94 -6.41
C TYR A 63 0.62 -13.49 -7.69
N GLY A 64 0.71 -12.19 -7.92
CA GLY A 64 1.38 -11.63 -9.09
C GLY A 64 2.86 -11.29 -8.89
N LEU A 65 3.39 -11.36 -7.66
CA LEU A 65 4.74 -10.89 -7.37
C LEU A 65 5.81 -11.70 -8.10
N ASP A 66 5.73 -13.03 -8.03
CA ASP A 66 6.71 -13.91 -8.66
C ASP A 66 6.71 -13.76 -10.18
N LEU A 67 5.53 -13.62 -10.79
CA LEU A 67 5.40 -13.31 -12.21
C LEU A 67 6.04 -11.96 -12.54
N ALA A 68 5.73 -10.90 -11.78
CA ALA A 68 6.29 -9.56 -12.01
C ALA A 68 7.82 -9.57 -11.93
N LEU A 69 8.40 -10.28 -10.94
CA LEU A 69 9.84 -10.47 -10.79
C LEU A 69 10.45 -11.25 -11.97
N ALA A 70 9.80 -12.34 -12.40
CA ALA A 70 10.27 -13.13 -13.55
C ALA A 70 10.27 -12.30 -14.85
N LEU A 71 9.22 -11.52 -15.08
CA LEU A 71 9.12 -10.61 -16.22
C LEU A 71 10.19 -9.52 -16.18
N HIS A 72 10.37 -8.89 -15.00
CA HIS A 72 11.36 -7.81 -14.82
C HIS A 72 12.80 -8.28 -15.04
N ARG A 73 13.13 -9.52 -14.66
CA ARG A 73 14.46 -10.12 -14.87
C ARG A 73 14.72 -10.53 -16.34
N THR A 74 13.69 -10.50 -17.16
CA THR A 74 13.78 -10.96 -18.55
C THR A 74 14.17 -9.82 -19.46
N ASN A 75 15.28 -9.96 -20.19
CA ASN A 75 15.65 -9.04 -21.25
C ASN A 75 14.51 -8.95 -22.29
N ARG A 76 14.28 -7.74 -22.85
CA ARG A 76 13.23 -7.44 -23.84
C ARG A 76 11.80 -7.45 -23.29
N VAL A 77 11.61 -7.52 -21.98
CA VAL A 77 10.29 -7.39 -21.36
C VAL A 77 10.30 -6.18 -20.43
N GLU A 78 9.36 -5.27 -20.66
CA GLU A 78 9.01 -4.23 -19.71
C GLU A 78 7.69 -4.64 -19.05
N VAL A 79 7.62 -4.59 -17.72
CA VAL A 79 6.41 -4.94 -16.97
C VAL A 79 5.83 -3.70 -16.29
N MET A 80 4.52 -3.57 -16.34
CA MET A 80 3.74 -2.59 -15.58
C MET A 80 2.80 -3.32 -14.63
N VAL A 81 2.93 -3.08 -13.33
CA VAL A 81 1.99 -3.54 -12.31
C VAL A 81 0.96 -2.45 -12.09
N ALA A 82 -0.19 -2.59 -12.72
CA ALA A 82 -1.22 -1.55 -12.75
C ALA A 82 -2.07 -1.54 -11.47
N ASN A 83 -2.54 -0.35 -11.10
CA ASN A 83 -3.46 -0.20 -9.98
C ASN A 83 -4.83 -0.82 -10.35
N PRO A 84 -5.39 -1.74 -9.52
CA PRO A 84 -6.68 -2.37 -9.77
C PRO A 84 -7.82 -1.38 -10.05
N ARG A 85 -7.80 -0.25 -9.38
CA ARG A 85 -8.82 0.79 -9.60
C ARG A 85 -8.71 1.46 -10.96
N ALA A 86 -7.49 1.63 -11.47
CA ALA A 86 -7.28 2.18 -12.82
C ALA A 86 -7.88 1.24 -13.87
N ILE A 87 -7.63 -0.07 -13.73
CA ILE A 87 -8.24 -1.10 -14.60
C ILE A 87 -9.76 -1.09 -14.47
N THR A 88 -10.30 -1.09 -13.25
CA THR A 88 -11.76 -1.06 -13.01
C THR A 88 -12.42 0.19 -13.61
N HIS A 89 -11.81 1.38 -13.45
CA HIS A 89 -12.36 2.61 -14.04
C HIS A 89 -12.30 2.59 -15.57
N PHE A 90 -11.22 2.04 -16.12
CA PHE A 90 -11.07 1.87 -17.56
C PHE A 90 -12.13 0.91 -18.12
N ALA A 91 -12.36 -0.24 -17.47
CA ALA A 91 -13.43 -1.18 -17.85
C ALA A 91 -14.82 -0.52 -17.86
N ARG A 92 -15.12 0.28 -16.82
CA ARG A 92 -16.37 1.04 -16.74
C ARG A 92 -16.51 2.08 -17.85
N ALA A 93 -15.43 2.81 -18.14
CA ALA A 93 -15.41 3.79 -19.24
C ALA A 93 -15.60 3.12 -20.62
N SER A 94 -15.18 1.86 -20.74
CA SER A 94 -15.38 1.03 -21.94
C SER A 94 -16.79 0.37 -21.99
N LEU A 95 -17.71 0.71 -21.07
CA LEU A 95 -19.07 0.18 -20.96
C LEU A 95 -19.15 -1.36 -20.85
N GLN A 96 -18.09 -1.98 -20.33
CA GLN A 96 -18.05 -3.42 -20.13
C GLN A 96 -19.07 -3.84 -19.06
N ARG A 97 -20.02 -4.72 -19.44
CA ARG A 97 -21.11 -5.16 -18.56
C ARG A 97 -20.86 -6.53 -17.92
N SER A 98 -20.12 -7.39 -18.61
CA SER A 98 -19.82 -8.76 -18.15
C SER A 98 -18.44 -8.81 -17.50
N LYS A 99 -18.27 -9.68 -16.52
CA LYS A 99 -17.01 -9.95 -15.87
C LYS A 99 -16.66 -11.43 -15.99
N THR A 100 -15.55 -11.74 -16.64
CA THR A 100 -14.93 -13.07 -16.71
C THR A 100 -13.41 -12.87 -16.82
N ASP A 101 -12.63 -13.82 -16.35
CA ASP A 101 -11.16 -13.71 -16.37
C ASP A 101 -10.60 -13.47 -17.78
N ARG A 102 -11.25 -14.04 -18.81
CA ARG A 102 -10.89 -13.78 -20.23
C ARG A 102 -11.16 -12.33 -20.65
N LEU A 103 -12.30 -11.78 -20.23
CA LEU A 103 -12.64 -10.38 -20.50
C LEU A 103 -11.75 -9.43 -19.68
N ASP A 104 -11.38 -9.81 -18.47
CA ASP A 104 -10.47 -9.04 -17.63
C ASP A 104 -9.07 -8.97 -18.25
N ALA A 105 -8.52 -10.07 -18.76
CA ALA A 105 -7.26 -10.08 -19.51
C ALA A 105 -7.30 -9.21 -20.78
N VAL A 106 -8.41 -9.27 -21.54
CA VAL A 106 -8.62 -8.42 -22.73
C VAL A 106 -8.73 -6.95 -22.32
N THR A 107 -9.40 -6.65 -21.22
CA THR A 107 -9.50 -5.28 -20.70
C THR A 107 -8.14 -4.73 -20.27
N ILE A 108 -7.29 -5.56 -19.62
CA ILE A 108 -5.93 -5.19 -19.28
C ILE A 108 -5.08 -4.96 -20.54
N LEU A 109 -5.26 -5.76 -21.58
CA LEU A 109 -4.63 -5.53 -22.87
C LEU A 109 -5.07 -4.21 -23.50
N GLU A 110 -6.37 -3.91 -23.51
CA GLU A 110 -6.90 -2.63 -24.00
C GLU A 110 -6.34 -1.43 -23.22
N PHE A 111 -6.22 -1.59 -21.91
CA PHE A 111 -5.55 -0.62 -21.04
C PHE A 111 -4.08 -0.41 -21.46
N ALA A 112 -3.34 -1.50 -21.70
CA ALA A 112 -1.95 -1.49 -22.14
C ALA A 112 -1.74 -0.80 -23.49
N LEU A 113 -2.76 -0.82 -24.35
CA LEU A 113 -2.72 -0.19 -25.68
C LEU A 113 -3.02 1.31 -25.65
N ARG A 114 -3.85 1.77 -24.72
CA ARG A 114 -4.41 3.14 -24.73
C ARG A 114 -3.86 4.04 -23.64
N MET A 115 -3.41 3.45 -22.51
CA MET A 115 -2.93 4.21 -21.36
C MET A 115 -1.41 4.36 -21.38
N PRO A 116 -0.86 5.43 -20.78
CA PRO A 116 0.58 5.57 -20.61
C PRO A 116 1.18 4.36 -19.88
N PHE A 117 2.27 3.83 -20.41
CA PHE A 117 2.98 2.70 -19.81
C PHE A 117 4.01 3.22 -18.81
N ALA A 118 3.90 2.81 -17.56
CA ALA A 118 4.84 3.09 -16.50
C ALA A 118 5.58 1.80 -16.11
N PRO A 119 6.88 1.65 -16.43
CA PRO A 119 7.67 0.47 -16.05
C PRO A 119 7.67 0.30 -14.53
N TRP A 120 7.47 -0.93 -14.07
CA TRP A 120 7.58 -1.29 -12.67
C TRP A 120 9.01 -1.72 -12.34
N SER A 121 9.56 -1.14 -11.28
CA SER A 121 10.82 -1.56 -10.68
C SER A 121 10.55 -2.31 -9.39
N PRO A 122 11.09 -3.53 -9.20
CA PRO A 122 10.87 -4.28 -7.98
C PRO A 122 11.54 -3.60 -6.79
N PRO A 123 10.86 -3.54 -5.65
CA PRO A 123 11.52 -3.20 -4.39
C PRO A 123 12.61 -4.23 -4.07
N GLY A 124 13.66 -3.82 -3.35
CA GLY A 124 14.70 -4.74 -2.90
C GLY A 124 14.16 -5.86 -2.01
N PRO A 125 14.87 -7.00 -1.91
CA PRO A 125 14.43 -8.15 -1.10
C PRO A 125 14.14 -7.77 0.36
N SER A 126 15.01 -6.98 1.01
CA SER A 126 14.83 -6.53 2.39
C SER A 126 13.56 -5.68 2.57
N ILE A 127 13.20 -4.87 1.57
CA ILE A 127 11.99 -4.06 1.57
C ILE A 127 10.74 -4.96 1.48
N LEU A 128 10.78 -5.98 0.62
CA LEU A 128 9.68 -6.94 0.48
C LEU A 128 9.50 -7.76 1.75
N GLU A 129 10.58 -8.21 2.37
CA GLU A 129 10.58 -8.93 3.65
C GLU A 129 10.02 -8.05 4.77
N LEU A 130 10.52 -6.83 4.92
CA LEU A 130 10.02 -5.87 5.90
C LEU A 130 8.51 -5.64 5.76
N ARG A 131 8.04 -5.48 4.52
CA ARG A 131 6.62 -5.31 4.24
C ARG A 131 5.79 -6.54 4.61
N ALA A 132 6.29 -7.74 4.32
CA ALA A 132 5.62 -8.99 4.68
C ALA A 132 5.52 -9.14 6.22
N LEU A 133 6.61 -8.87 6.95
CA LEU A 133 6.66 -8.87 8.40
C LEU A 133 5.67 -7.85 9.00
N SER A 134 5.70 -6.61 8.52
CA SER A 134 4.81 -5.54 8.98
C SER A 134 3.34 -5.90 8.79
N ARG A 135 2.96 -6.42 7.64
CA ARG A 135 1.57 -6.85 7.36
C ARG A 135 1.15 -8.05 8.21
N ARG A 136 2.09 -8.96 8.49
CA ARG A 136 1.81 -10.09 9.40
C ARG A 136 1.59 -9.59 10.82
N ILE A 137 2.42 -8.67 11.32
CA ILE A 137 2.24 -8.01 12.63
C ILE A 137 0.88 -7.34 12.70
N GLU A 138 0.48 -6.57 11.67
CA GLU A 138 -0.83 -5.92 11.63
C GLU A 138 -1.98 -6.93 11.67
N ALA A 139 -1.89 -8.04 10.94
CA ALA A 139 -2.91 -9.08 10.92
C ALA A 139 -3.07 -9.72 12.31
N LEU A 140 -1.96 -10.12 12.96
CA LEU A 140 -1.99 -10.68 14.31
C LEU A 140 -2.50 -9.67 15.33
N SER A 141 -2.10 -8.40 15.22
CA SER A 141 -2.58 -7.35 16.12
C SER A 141 -4.10 -7.15 16.03
N LYS A 142 -4.68 -7.28 14.84
CA LYS A 142 -6.15 -7.26 14.67
C LYS A 142 -6.82 -8.45 15.36
N THR A 143 -6.23 -9.64 15.26
CA THR A 143 -6.74 -10.83 15.95
C THR A 143 -6.69 -10.63 17.47
N VAL A 144 -5.58 -10.10 18.00
CA VAL A 144 -5.47 -9.78 19.44
C VAL A 144 -6.60 -8.85 19.90
N VAL A 145 -6.90 -7.80 19.13
CA VAL A 145 -7.99 -6.88 19.47
C VAL A 145 -9.34 -7.60 19.44
N GLN A 146 -9.57 -8.46 18.45
CA GLN A 146 -10.81 -9.25 18.36
C GLN A 146 -10.99 -10.18 19.57
N GLU A 147 -9.94 -10.90 19.95
CA GLU A 147 -9.98 -11.81 21.09
C GLU A 147 -10.13 -11.06 22.42
N LYS A 148 -9.46 -9.92 22.60
CA LYS A 148 -9.67 -9.06 23.78
C LYS A 148 -11.10 -8.55 23.88
N ASN A 149 -11.72 -8.18 22.75
CA ASN A 149 -13.12 -7.75 22.75
C ASN A 149 -14.07 -8.91 23.09
N ARG A 150 -13.77 -10.15 22.62
CA ARG A 150 -14.52 -11.36 23.00
C ARG A 150 -14.38 -11.63 24.48
N LEU A 151 -13.15 -11.57 25.02
CA LEU A 151 -12.91 -11.76 26.44
C LEU A 151 -13.71 -10.75 27.26
N HIS A 152 -13.61 -9.47 26.90
CA HIS A 152 -14.37 -8.40 27.58
C HIS A 152 -15.89 -8.66 27.57
N ALA A 153 -16.44 -9.08 26.43
CA ALA A 153 -17.87 -9.43 26.34
C ALA A 153 -18.21 -10.65 27.22
N ASN A 154 -17.33 -11.65 27.25
CA ASN A 154 -17.52 -12.86 28.07
C ASN A 154 -17.40 -12.57 29.58
N ASP A 155 -16.57 -11.62 29.98
CA ASP A 155 -16.43 -11.21 31.38
C ASP A 155 -17.68 -10.49 31.94
N GLN A 156 -18.57 -10.02 31.08
CA GLN A 156 -19.86 -9.44 31.46
C GLN A 156 -20.95 -10.49 31.76
N SER A 157 -20.67 -11.77 31.57
CA SER A 157 -21.63 -12.87 31.77
C SER A 157 -21.10 -13.90 32.75
N GLU A 158 -21.88 -14.18 33.81
CA GLU A 158 -21.58 -15.27 34.75
C GLU A 158 -21.89 -16.66 34.19
N ALA A 159 -22.73 -16.74 33.14
CA ALA A 159 -23.13 -18.00 32.52
C ALA A 159 -22.06 -18.60 31.60
N LEU A 160 -21.00 -17.86 31.29
CA LEU A 160 -19.96 -18.34 30.36
C LEU A 160 -18.84 -19.09 31.07
N SER A 161 -18.42 -20.18 30.46
CA SER A 161 -17.39 -21.07 30.97
C SER A 161 -16.06 -20.36 31.20
N GLU A 162 -15.51 -20.47 32.41
CA GLU A 162 -14.17 -19.94 32.73
C GLU A 162 -13.07 -20.62 31.89
N PHE A 163 -13.27 -21.87 31.52
CA PHE A 163 -12.37 -22.56 30.60
C PHE A 163 -12.23 -21.81 29.25
N VAL A 164 -13.34 -21.33 28.68
CA VAL A 164 -13.33 -20.53 27.43
C VAL A 164 -12.63 -19.20 27.62
N LYS A 165 -12.86 -18.53 28.75
CA LYS A 165 -12.17 -17.27 29.07
C LYS A 165 -10.66 -17.48 29.20
N GLN A 166 -10.25 -18.58 29.83
CA GLN A 166 -8.84 -18.92 29.97
C GLN A 166 -8.18 -19.23 28.62
N ASP A 167 -8.82 -20.00 27.73
CA ASP A 167 -8.36 -20.27 26.37
C ASP A 167 -8.11 -18.95 25.59
N ILE A 168 -9.04 -17.99 25.69
CA ILE A 168 -8.87 -16.68 25.05
C ILE A 168 -7.67 -15.92 25.61
N ARG A 169 -7.46 -15.93 26.94
CA ARG A 169 -6.30 -15.28 27.57
C ARG A 169 -4.99 -15.87 27.09
N GLU A 170 -4.91 -17.19 27.03
CA GLU A 170 -3.74 -17.92 26.52
C GLU A 170 -3.47 -17.62 25.07
N LEU A 171 -4.49 -17.62 24.22
CA LEU A 171 -4.35 -17.24 22.81
C LEU A 171 -3.85 -15.79 22.65
N VAL A 172 -4.37 -14.84 23.43
CA VAL A 172 -3.92 -13.45 23.41
C VAL A 172 -2.45 -13.33 23.82
N ALA A 173 -2.00 -14.09 24.83
CA ALA A 173 -0.60 -14.12 25.25
C ALA A 173 0.29 -14.70 24.14
N GLN A 174 -0.04 -15.85 23.57
CA GLN A 174 0.71 -16.47 22.47
C GLN A 174 0.82 -15.56 21.24
N LEU A 175 -0.27 -14.86 20.88
CA LEU A 175 -0.25 -13.88 19.78
C LEU A 175 0.65 -12.70 20.12
N GLY A 176 0.69 -12.27 21.38
CA GLY A 176 1.60 -11.22 21.87
C GLY A 176 3.06 -11.59 21.65
N ASP A 177 3.47 -12.79 22.04
CA ASP A 177 4.83 -13.30 21.89
C ASP A 177 5.24 -13.43 20.41
N ARG A 178 4.33 -13.90 19.57
CA ARG A 178 4.56 -13.95 18.11
C ARG A 178 4.75 -12.57 17.51
N ILE A 179 3.95 -11.59 17.93
CA ILE A 179 4.11 -10.20 17.47
C ILE A 179 5.46 -9.64 17.91
N ALA A 180 5.89 -9.89 19.16
CA ALA A 180 7.19 -9.45 19.66
C ALA A 180 8.35 -10.05 18.83
N THR A 181 8.28 -11.36 18.54
CA THR A 181 9.26 -12.05 17.70
C THR A 181 9.33 -11.44 16.29
N LEU A 182 8.19 -11.22 15.65
CA LEU A 182 8.13 -10.61 14.32
C LEU A 182 8.65 -9.16 14.30
N ARG A 183 8.40 -8.39 15.37
CA ARG A 183 8.96 -7.03 15.51
C ARG A 183 10.48 -7.06 15.61
N LYS A 184 11.02 -7.97 16.43
CA LYS A 184 12.48 -8.16 16.53
C LYS A 184 13.09 -8.50 15.17
N GLN A 185 12.48 -9.42 14.43
CA GLN A 185 12.93 -9.76 13.08
C GLN A 185 12.85 -8.56 12.13
N ALA A 186 11.78 -7.76 12.19
CA ALA A 186 11.64 -6.56 11.35
C ALA A 186 12.72 -5.52 11.64
N LEU A 187 13.10 -5.33 12.91
CA LEU A 187 14.21 -4.44 13.29
C LEU A 187 15.54 -4.98 12.79
N LEU A 188 15.81 -6.29 12.86
CA LEU A 188 17.02 -6.89 12.29
C LEU A 188 17.11 -6.67 10.77
N VAL A 189 16.00 -6.82 10.03
CA VAL A 189 15.97 -6.53 8.58
C VAL A 189 16.28 -5.06 8.30
N ILE A 190 15.80 -4.14 9.14
CA ILE A 190 16.08 -2.71 9.02
C ILE A 190 17.56 -2.44 9.29
N GLU A 191 18.12 -2.97 10.38
CA GLU A 191 19.53 -2.78 10.78
C GLU A 191 20.53 -3.31 9.74
N GLN A 192 20.20 -4.41 9.06
CA GLN A 192 21.04 -5.03 8.03
C GLN A 192 21.06 -4.26 6.70
N ALA A 193 20.14 -3.32 6.49
CA ALA A 193 20.04 -2.53 5.26
C ALA A 193 20.25 -1.05 5.58
N GLU A 194 21.40 -0.50 5.22
CA GLU A 194 21.82 0.87 5.58
C GLU A 194 20.77 1.94 5.24
N ASP A 195 20.19 1.86 4.03
CA ASP A 195 19.16 2.81 3.59
C ASP A 195 17.88 2.71 4.44
N LEU A 196 17.48 1.49 4.83
CA LEU A 196 16.33 1.27 5.71
C LEU A 196 16.62 1.76 7.12
N ALA A 197 17.84 1.52 7.65
CA ALA A 197 18.23 1.96 8.98
C ALA A 197 18.22 3.49 9.09
N LYS A 198 18.77 4.20 8.09
CA LYS A 198 18.74 5.67 8.02
C LYS A 198 17.31 6.19 7.93
N ALA A 199 16.51 5.64 7.04
CA ALA A 199 15.10 6.03 6.87
C ALA A 199 14.28 5.78 8.15
N PHE A 200 14.52 4.66 8.83
CA PHE A 200 13.88 4.33 10.09
C PHE A 200 14.25 5.31 11.21
N ALA A 201 15.55 5.65 11.35
CA ALA A 201 16.01 6.63 12.32
C ALA A 201 15.34 7.98 12.12
N HIS A 202 15.27 8.47 10.87
CA HIS A 202 14.55 9.71 10.58
C HIS A 202 13.07 9.62 10.93
N ILE A 203 12.36 8.56 10.52
CA ILE A 203 10.92 8.40 10.81
C ILE A 203 10.66 8.39 12.33
N THR A 204 11.49 7.69 13.10
CA THR A 204 11.36 7.58 14.56
C THR A 204 11.85 8.79 15.32
N SER A 205 12.54 9.74 14.69
CA SER A 205 12.89 11.03 15.29
C SER A 205 11.66 11.91 15.60
N VAL A 206 10.51 11.61 14.97
CA VAL A 206 9.25 12.28 15.28
C VAL A 206 8.72 11.81 16.63
N LYS A 207 8.56 12.70 17.62
CA LYS A 207 7.91 12.36 18.89
C LYS A 207 6.50 11.83 18.63
N GLY A 208 6.27 10.58 19.01
CA GLY A 208 5.01 9.87 18.77
C GLY A 208 5.10 8.74 17.75
N ILE A 209 6.21 8.62 17.02
CA ILE A 209 6.50 7.46 16.17
C ILE A 209 7.54 6.58 16.86
N ALA A 210 7.08 5.55 17.57
CA ALA A 210 7.93 4.52 18.14
C ALA A 210 8.12 3.36 17.13
N ASP A 211 8.96 2.37 17.46
CA ASP A 211 9.36 1.26 16.59
C ASP A 211 8.20 0.59 15.86
N ALA A 212 7.12 0.27 16.57
CA ALA A 212 5.99 -0.42 15.96
C ALA A 212 5.32 0.40 14.84
N ALA A 213 5.20 1.70 15.02
CA ALA A 213 4.65 2.60 14.02
C ALA A 213 5.70 2.90 12.94
N GLY A 214 6.97 3.08 13.31
CA GLY A 214 8.10 3.27 12.40
C GLY A 214 8.23 2.11 11.41
N ILE A 215 8.21 0.85 11.89
CA ILE A 215 8.20 -0.35 11.05
C ILE A 215 7.03 -0.32 10.06
N ALA A 216 5.82 -0.03 10.55
CA ALA A 216 4.62 -0.05 9.71
C ALA A 216 4.63 1.06 8.64
N ILE A 217 5.10 2.25 8.98
CA ILE A 217 5.24 3.38 8.06
C ILE A 217 6.33 3.09 7.04
N LEU A 218 7.54 2.73 7.48
CA LEU A 218 8.67 2.46 6.61
C LEU A 218 8.38 1.33 5.62
N ALA A 219 7.79 0.22 6.07
CA ALA A 219 7.44 -0.93 5.25
C ALA A 219 6.51 -0.61 4.08
N GLU A 220 5.61 0.35 4.25
CA GLU A 220 4.67 0.75 3.21
C GLU A 220 5.20 1.91 2.34
N LEU A 221 6.12 2.73 2.85
CA LEU A 221 6.72 3.81 2.09
C LEU A 221 7.91 3.35 1.23
N ALA A 222 8.73 2.43 1.74
CA ALA A 222 9.92 1.94 1.03
C ALA A 222 9.62 1.20 -0.29
N VAL A 223 8.40 0.70 -0.47
CA VAL A 223 7.98 0.06 -1.74
C VAL A 223 7.50 1.06 -2.80
N LEU A 224 7.37 2.33 -2.46
CA LEU A 224 6.91 3.35 -3.39
C LEU A 224 8.06 3.79 -4.31
N PRO A 225 7.76 4.16 -5.57
CA PRO A 225 8.76 4.77 -6.45
C PRO A 225 9.42 5.99 -5.82
N ALA A 226 10.73 6.10 -5.96
CA ALA A 226 11.53 7.17 -5.34
C ALA A 226 11.20 8.58 -5.89
N ASP A 227 10.67 8.65 -7.11
CA ASP A 227 10.28 9.88 -7.79
C ASP A 227 8.87 10.37 -7.44
N MET A 228 8.15 9.65 -6.56
CA MET A 228 6.84 10.09 -6.11
C MET A 228 6.92 11.39 -5.30
N THR A 229 6.13 12.36 -5.73
CA THR A 229 5.96 13.63 -5.02
C THR A 229 5.18 13.45 -3.71
N THR A 230 5.31 14.39 -2.80
CA THR A 230 4.55 14.42 -1.54
C THR A 230 3.03 14.38 -1.77
N ARG A 231 2.53 15.05 -2.83
CA ARG A 231 1.11 15.02 -3.18
C ARG A 231 0.65 13.61 -3.60
N GLN A 232 1.48 12.90 -4.34
CA GLN A 232 1.22 11.51 -4.74
C GLN A 232 1.23 10.56 -3.53
N TRP A 233 2.13 10.77 -2.56
CA TRP A 233 2.12 10.03 -1.28
C TRP A 233 0.82 10.22 -0.51
N VAL A 234 0.34 11.47 -0.40
CA VAL A 234 -0.93 11.80 0.25
C VAL A 234 -2.11 11.15 -0.45
N ALA A 235 -2.13 11.20 -1.79
CA ALA A 235 -3.17 10.53 -2.59
C ALA A 235 -3.08 9.02 -2.45
N HIS A 236 -1.86 8.43 -2.49
CA HIS A 236 -1.63 7.01 -2.26
C HIS A 236 -2.11 6.56 -0.87
N ALA A 237 -1.90 7.37 0.16
CA ALA A 237 -2.42 7.12 1.52
C ALA A 237 -3.93 7.36 1.63
N GLY A 238 -4.57 8.01 0.65
CA GLY A 238 -5.98 8.42 0.68
C GLY A 238 -6.29 9.44 1.77
N LEU A 239 -5.31 10.29 2.08
CA LEU A 239 -5.41 11.42 3.00
C LEU A 239 -5.71 12.75 2.28
N ASP A 240 -5.83 12.72 0.96
CA ASP A 240 -6.22 13.86 0.13
C ASP A 240 -7.69 14.24 0.36
N PRO A 241 -8.00 15.55 0.45
CA PRO A 241 -9.39 16.00 0.56
C PRO A 241 -10.12 15.79 -0.77
N ARG A 242 -11.25 15.10 -0.73
CA ARG A 242 -12.16 14.96 -1.86
C ARG A 242 -13.23 16.04 -1.75
N GLN A 243 -13.31 16.90 -2.75
CA GLN A 243 -14.40 17.86 -2.91
C GLN A 243 -15.54 17.23 -3.72
N PHE A 244 -16.75 17.53 -3.35
CA PHE A 244 -17.95 17.14 -4.07
C PHE A 244 -18.83 18.37 -4.27
N GLN A 245 -18.77 18.91 -5.47
CA GLN A 245 -19.56 20.07 -5.89
C GLN A 245 -20.18 19.77 -7.25
N SER A 246 -21.44 20.07 -7.42
CA SER A 246 -22.12 19.96 -8.70
C SER A 246 -23.12 21.12 -8.82
N GLY A 247 -22.91 21.95 -9.83
CA GLY A 247 -23.67 23.17 -10.03
C GLY A 247 -23.64 24.10 -8.82
N THR A 248 -24.69 24.88 -8.64
CA THR A 248 -24.85 25.83 -7.53
C THR A 248 -25.49 25.20 -6.29
N SER A 249 -26.20 24.08 -6.43
CA SER A 249 -27.05 23.49 -5.38
C SER A 249 -26.38 22.38 -4.57
N VAL A 250 -25.37 21.70 -5.11
CA VAL A 250 -24.70 20.60 -4.40
C VAL A 250 -23.32 21.00 -3.93
N ARG A 251 -23.20 21.28 -2.62
CA ARG A 251 -21.93 21.56 -1.96
C ARG A 251 -21.79 20.72 -0.69
N ARG A 252 -21.07 19.60 -0.77
CA ARG A 252 -20.85 18.72 0.39
C ARG A 252 -19.56 19.09 1.11
N PRO A 253 -19.48 18.95 2.46
CA PRO A 253 -18.25 19.14 3.20
C PRO A 253 -17.15 18.20 2.68
N ALA A 254 -15.96 18.74 2.51
CA ALA A 254 -14.80 17.96 2.07
C ALA A 254 -14.46 16.87 3.08
N ARG A 255 -14.22 15.67 2.60
CA ARG A 255 -13.76 14.51 3.38
C ARG A 255 -12.52 13.94 2.72
N ILE A 256 -11.68 13.23 3.48
CA ILE A 256 -10.56 12.49 2.85
C ILE A 256 -11.10 11.42 1.90
N SER A 257 -10.34 11.16 0.84
CA SER A 257 -10.76 10.24 -0.22
C SER A 257 -10.92 8.80 0.29
N LYS A 258 -10.14 8.42 1.30
CA LYS A 258 -9.96 7.03 1.79
C LYS A 258 -9.60 6.04 0.68
N THR A 259 -9.24 6.58 -0.47
CA THR A 259 -8.86 5.82 -1.65
C THR A 259 -7.36 5.55 -1.60
N GLY A 260 -6.94 4.28 -1.57
CA GLY A 260 -5.53 3.92 -1.55
C GLY A 260 -5.12 3.11 -0.33
N ASN A 261 -3.86 3.22 0.06
CA ASN A 261 -3.23 2.36 1.06
C ASN A 261 -3.79 2.58 2.47
N THR A 262 -4.53 1.59 2.96
CA THR A 262 -5.13 1.62 4.31
C THR A 262 -4.09 1.38 5.41
N HIS A 263 -2.99 0.68 5.10
CA HIS A 263 -1.93 0.38 6.07
C HIS A 263 -1.21 1.66 6.50
N ILE A 264 -0.85 2.54 5.55
CA ILE A 264 -0.25 3.86 5.86
C ILE A 264 -1.20 4.69 6.73
N ARG A 265 -2.50 4.76 6.38
CA ARG A 265 -3.45 5.54 7.17
C ARG A 265 -3.57 5.03 8.61
N ARG A 266 -3.59 3.71 8.81
CA ARG A 266 -3.63 3.10 10.15
C ARG A 266 -2.34 3.37 10.91
N ALA A 267 -1.20 3.19 10.26
CA ALA A 267 0.11 3.41 10.86
C ALA A 267 0.32 4.85 11.34
N LEU A 268 -0.28 5.84 10.65
CA LEU A 268 -0.17 7.26 11.01
C LEU A 268 -1.17 7.72 12.07
N PHE A 269 -2.24 6.95 12.36
CA PHE A 269 -3.33 7.44 13.22
C PHE A 269 -2.91 7.63 14.67
N MET A 270 -2.35 6.60 15.31
CA MET A 270 -1.88 6.69 16.68
C MET A 270 -0.68 7.63 16.84
N PRO A 271 0.35 7.58 15.97
CA PRO A 271 1.41 8.57 15.98
C PRO A 271 0.93 10.01 15.94
N ALA A 272 -0.06 10.33 15.11
CA ALA A 272 -0.62 11.68 15.06
C ALA A 272 -1.24 12.11 16.40
N LEU A 273 -1.99 11.22 17.06
CA LEU A 273 -2.57 11.48 18.39
C LEU A 273 -1.48 11.70 19.46
N VAL A 274 -0.43 10.85 19.44
CA VAL A 274 0.67 10.96 20.40
C VAL A 274 1.51 12.21 20.14
N ALA A 275 1.82 12.52 18.88
CA ALA A 275 2.57 13.71 18.51
C ALA A 275 1.84 15.00 18.93
N VAL A 276 0.51 15.05 18.85
CA VAL A 276 -0.29 16.18 19.35
C VAL A 276 -0.09 16.40 20.87
N GLN A 277 0.20 15.36 21.63
CA GLN A 277 0.42 15.48 23.07
C GLN A 277 1.86 15.88 23.43
N TRP A 278 2.85 15.37 22.68
CA TRP A 278 4.25 15.41 23.08
C TRP A 278 5.16 16.26 22.21
N GLU A 279 4.71 16.69 21.01
CA GLU A 279 5.48 17.54 20.12
C GLU A 279 4.85 18.95 20.06
N PRO A 280 5.55 19.99 20.57
CA PRO A 280 4.95 21.34 20.68
C PRO A 280 4.45 21.91 19.36
N HIS A 281 5.19 21.74 18.29
CA HIS A 281 4.84 22.27 16.97
C HIS A 281 3.66 21.52 16.32
N VAL A 282 3.53 20.22 16.59
CA VAL A 282 2.36 19.42 16.15
C VAL A 282 1.12 19.80 16.97
N LYS A 283 1.28 20.01 18.28
CA LYS A 283 0.21 20.49 19.16
C LYS A 283 -0.30 21.85 18.71
N ALA A 284 0.60 22.81 18.50
CA ALA A 284 0.22 24.15 18.05
C ALA A 284 -0.53 24.12 16.69
N PHE A 285 -0.11 23.28 15.75
CA PHE A 285 -0.84 23.08 14.50
C PHE A 285 -2.24 22.50 14.73
N TYR A 286 -2.37 21.51 15.61
CA TYR A 286 -3.65 20.90 15.94
C TYR A 286 -4.61 21.92 16.59
N GLU A 287 -4.12 22.68 17.58
CA GLU A 287 -4.88 23.72 18.27
C GLU A 287 -5.30 24.85 17.31
N HIS A 288 -4.40 25.27 16.42
CA HIS A 288 -4.74 26.22 15.36
C HIS A 288 -5.91 25.74 14.49
N LEU A 289 -5.96 24.46 14.15
CA LEU A 289 -7.09 23.91 13.39
C LEU A 289 -8.39 23.87 14.20
N LEU A 290 -8.34 23.56 15.50
CA LEU A 290 -9.51 23.61 16.37
C LEU A 290 -10.04 25.03 16.49
N ALA A 291 -9.16 26.02 16.68
CA ALA A 291 -9.54 27.44 16.74
C ALA A 291 -10.20 27.92 15.44
N ARG A 292 -9.90 27.29 14.31
CA ARG A 292 -10.56 27.53 13.00
C ARG A 292 -11.84 26.72 12.79
N GLY A 293 -12.41 26.13 13.85
CA GLY A 293 -13.68 25.39 13.82
C GLY A 293 -13.60 23.97 13.24
N LYS A 294 -12.40 23.36 13.15
CA LYS A 294 -12.28 21.95 12.76
C LYS A 294 -12.64 21.05 13.95
N THR A 295 -13.30 19.92 13.68
CA THR A 295 -13.52 18.91 14.72
C THR A 295 -12.21 18.22 15.08
N LYS A 296 -12.13 17.63 16.28
CA LYS A 296 -10.96 16.88 16.77
C LYS A 296 -10.47 15.84 15.74
N MET A 297 -11.38 15.08 15.14
CA MET A 297 -11.05 14.07 14.14
C MET A 297 -10.51 14.69 12.83
N GLN A 298 -11.10 15.81 12.39
CA GLN A 298 -10.60 16.52 11.20
C GLN A 298 -9.20 17.08 11.43
N ALA A 299 -8.94 17.65 12.61
CA ALA A 299 -7.64 18.16 13.00
C ALA A 299 -6.60 17.01 13.07
N ASN A 300 -6.94 15.86 13.68
CA ASN A 300 -6.05 14.72 13.73
C ASN A 300 -5.72 14.18 12.34
N VAL A 301 -6.69 14.07 11.45
CA VAL A 301 -6.44 13.64 10.07
C VAL A 301 -5.57 14.66 9.29
N ALA A 302 -5.70 15.94 9.58
CA ALA A 302 -4.82 16.96 9.01
C ALA A 302 -3.38 16.82 9.55
N VAL A 303 -3.21 16.48 10.82
CA VAL A 303 -1.90 16.13 11.41
C VAL A 303 -1.32 14.90 10.71
N MET A 304 -2.06 13.81 10.56
CA MET A 304 -1.61 12.61 9.81
C MET A 304 -1.08 12.97 8.42
N ARG A 305 -1.84 13.78 7.69
CA ARG A 305 -1.43 14.24 6.36
C ARG A 305 -0.15 15.05 6.43
N LYS A 306 -0.02 15.97 7.39
CA LYS A 306 1.14 16.83 7.53
C LYS A 306 2.37 16.07 8.03
N LEU A 307 2.20 15.04 8.88
CA LEU A 307 3.26 14.10 9.24
C LEU A 307 3.78 13.34 8.01
N LEU A 308 2.89 12.90 7.13
CA LEU A 308 3.32 12.25 5.88
C LEU A 308 4.12 13.20 4.97
N HIS A 309 3.75 14.49 4.93
CA HIS A 309 4.56 15.52 4.25
C HIS A 309 5.94 15.69 4.90
N ALA A 310 5.99 15.75 6.24
CA ALA A 310 7.23 15.88 6.97
C ALA A 310 8.15 14.67 6.72
N ILE A 311 7.62 13.44 6.83
CA ILE A 311 8.36 12.21 6.57
C ILE A 311 8.94 12.21 5.14
N HIS A 312 8.15 12.59 4.13
CA HIS A 312 8.65 12.71 2.77
C HIS A 312 9.83 13.68 2.69
N GLY A 313 9.72 14.86 3.31
CA GLY A 313 10.79 15.84 3.34
C GLY A 313 12.04 15.36 4.09
N MET A 314 11.85 14.67 5.21
CA MET A 314 12.93 14.09 6.00
C MET A 314 13.72 13.06 5.20
N LEU A 315 13.04 12.15 4.52
CA LEU A 315 13.68 11.12 3.68
C LEU A 315 14.34 11.70 2.44
N ALA A 316 13.71 12.69 1.78
CA ALA A 316 14.25 13.35 0.60
C ALA A 316 15.51 14.17 0.90
N HIS A 317 15.64 14.70 2.10
CA HIS A 317 16.79 15.55 2.52
C HIS A 317 17.71 14.88 3.53
N ASN A 318 17.49 13.61 3.84
CA ASN A 318 18.26 12.83 4.80
C ASN A 318 18.45 13.59 6.13
N GLN A 319 17.36 14.03 6.75
CA GLN A 319 17.38 14.83 7.98
C GLN A 319 16.29 14.39 8.95
N ASP A 320 16.54 14.61 10.24
CA ASP A 320 15.57 14.36 11.30
C ASP A 320 14.42 15.35 11.30
N PHE A 321 13.42 15.06 12.11
CA PHE A 321 12.26 15.92 12.27
C PHE A 321 12.64 17.27 12.88
N VAL A 322 12.17 18.33 12.22
CA VAL A 322 12.35 19.72 12.69
C VAL A 322 10.95 20.33 12.88
N GLY A 323 10.60 20.59 14.14
CA GLY A 323 9.27 21.06 14.53
C GLY A 323 8.91 22.40 13.89
N GLU A 324 9.83 23.35 13.79
CA GLU A 324 9.63 24.66 13.16
C GLU A 324 9.24 24.54 11.69
N LYS A 325 9.84 23.57 10.97
CA LYS A 325 9.46 23.27 9.57
C LYS A 325 8.08 22.62 9.47
N PHE A 326 7.68 21.88 10.51
CA PHE A 326 6.33 21.33 10.57
C PHE A 326 5.29 22.43 10.77
N PHE A 327 5.46 23.29 11.78
CA PHE A 327 4.56 24.44 12.04
C PHE A 327 5.29 25.47 12.89
N ALA A 328 5.49 26.67 12.38
CA ALA A 328 6.09 27.75 13.14
C ALA A 328 5.12 28.25 14.23
N ILE A 329 5.55 28.17 15.47
CA ILE A 329 4.82 28.73 16.62
C ILE A 329 5.10 30.22 16.58
N LYS A 330 4.04 31.04 16.38
CA LYS A 330 4.19 32.49 16.52
C LYS A 330 4.32 32.79 18.02
N GLY A 331 5.44 33.40 18.39
CA GLY A 331 5.66 33.96 19.70
C GLY A 331 4.64 35.05 20.03
#